data_36cbeeeae3d48c6a8c182d0be6f82970
#
_entry.id   36cbeeeae3d48c6a8c182d0be6f82970
#
_cell.length_a   1.000
_cell.length_b   1.000
_cell.length_c   1.000
_cell.angle_alpha   90.00
_cell.angle_beta   90.00
_cell.angle_gamma   90.00
#
_symmetry.space_group_name_H-M   'P 1'
#
loop_
_entity.id
_entity.type
_entity.pdbx_description
1 polymer ?
#
loop_
_entity_poly.entity_id
_entity_poly.type
_entity_poly.pdbx_seq_one_letter_code
_entity_poly.pdbx_strand_id
1 'polypeptide(L)'
;MWRRTYLLLLVVRLWFALSPSYLHPDENFQGPEVIAGEIFKYPVRYTWEFTSDYPIRSVFPLWPIYGLPMLLLRWLWIGTDGEVPPVVVFYTLRVLMFILSFVLEDWAIYELVQSPRHRRVAVLLVASSYATWSYQTHTFSNAIETLAVAWSLVLIERTIVVPFNTQHTPLLAPAVLGSMAVFGFFNRITFPAFLLIPGFRLIPYFWKRPLAFAIMAMSALATAFVAITLDTAFYTSHQISWVDLVHRPVITPLNNLMYNISPENLAQHGLHPWYQHILFNLPQLIGPAAGLLLTRPLPSPRLYSAISGITVLSVFQHQEARFLLPAVPLILSSVHLPQQRKVLRFWVTSWIVFNLIFGTLMGVYHQGGIVPGQIFMSHQPDATKAIWWKTYMPPIWLLNGKAATLDTRDVMGMPGEELYAELTKIATCDTPADRRNQEYKKEKDGTYLVAPTSATWLDPYLENKGLDGLRFREVWRHRQHLNLDDLDFAEDGVWNTIKRVIGRRGMAIWRVTKSCK
;
A
#
# COMPACT_ATOMS: atom_id res chain seq x y z
N MET A 1 -23.77 17.78 -16.11
CA MET A 1 -23.95 16.35 -15.77
C MET A 1 -22.62 15.72 -15.33
N TRP A 2 -21.54 15.67 -16.14
CA TRP A 2 -20.28 15.02 -15.80
C TRP A 2 -19.63 15.52 -14.48
N ARG A 3 -19.68 16.83 -14.18
CA ARG A 3 -19.15 17.39 -12.91
C ARG A 3 -19.86 16.83 -11.68
N ARG A 4 -21.18 16.66 -11.72
CA ARG A 4 -21.95 16.08 -10.63
C ARG A 4 -21.59 14.62 -10.42
N THR A 5 -21.44 13.85 -11.51
CA THR A 5 -20.98 12.46 -11.45
C THR A 5 -19.58 12.36 -10.85
N TYR A 6 -18.66 13.24 -11.28
CA TYR A 6 -17.30 13.28 -10.73
C TYR A 6 -17.29 13.59 -9.23
N LEU A 7 -18.06 14.58 -8.77
CA LEU A 7 -18.19 14.90 -7.34
C LEU A 7 -18.73 13.71 -6.54
N LEU A 8 -19.73 13.01 -7.07
CA LEU A 8 -20.24 11.78 -6.44
C LEU A 8 -19.13 10.73 -6.31
N LEU A 9 -18.32 10.52 -7.35
CA LEU A 9 -17.20 9.58 -7.34
C LEU A 9 -16.12 10.00 -6.33
N LEU A 10 -15.88 11.30 -6.12
CA LEU A 10 -14.99 11.77 -5.05
C LEU A 10 -15.53 11.44 -3.67
N VAL A 11 -16.85 11.55 -3.45
CA VAL A 11 -17.47 11.14 -2.18
C VAL A 11 -17.30 9.62 -1.96
N VAL A 12 -17.50 8.82 -2.99
CA VAL A 12 -17.26 7.37 -2.93
C VAL A 12 -15.79 7.08 -2.61
N ARG A 13 -14.84 7.75 -3.29
CA ARG A 13 -13.40 7.60 -3.05
C ARG A 13 -13.03 8.00 -1.61
N LEU A 14 -13.60 9.10 -1.08
CA LEU A 14 -13.38 9.53 0.31
C LEU A 14 -13.90 8.47 1.29
N TRP A 15 -15.06 7.88 1.02
CA TRP A 15 -15.62 6.82 1.86
C TRP A 15 -14.68 5.60 1.92
N PHE A 16 -14.10 5.18 0.80
CA PHE A 16 -13.10 4.12 0.78
C PHE A 16 -11.79 4.52 1.48
N ALA A 17 -11.34 5.76 1.32
CA ALA A 17 -10.16 6.27 2.02
C ALA A 17 -10.32 6.22 3.55
N LEU A 18 -11.52 6.51 4.05
CA LEU A 18 -11.85 6.47 5.48
C LEU A 18 -12.22 5.06 5.98
N SER A 19 -12.34 4.08 5.09
CA SER A 19 -12.53 2.68 5.48
C SER A 19 -11.24 2.15 6.13
N PRO A 20 -11.33 1.39 7.24
CA PRO A 20 -10.16 0.85 7.93
C PRO A 20 -9.56 -0.38 7.24
N SER A 21 -9.85 -0.60 5.96
CA SER A 21 -9.31 -1.72 5.16
C SER A 21 -7.78 -1.75 5.17
N TYR A 22 -7.22 -2.94 5.02
CA TYR A 22 -5.79 -3.21 5.09
C TYR A 22 -5.41 -4.14 3.93
N LEU A 23 -4.91 -3.58 2.84
CA LEU A 23 -4.72 -4.33 1.61
C LEU A 23 -3.47 -5.20 1.61
N HIS A 24 -2.41 -4.73 2.25
CA HIS A 24 -1.14 -5.44 2.38
C HIS A 24 -0.28 -4.80 3.46
N PRO A 25 0.56 -5.55 4.20
CA PRO A 25 1.44 -5.00 5.24
C PRO A 25 2.33 -3.84 4.77
N ASP A 26 2.80 -3.88 3.54
CA ASP A 26 3.68 -2.86 2.95
C ASP A 26 3.10 -1.43 3.00
N GLU A 27 1.77 -1.27 3.00
CA GLU A 27 1.15 0.05 3.07
C GLU A 27 1.48 0.80 4.37
N ASN A 28 1.78 0.07 5.44
CA ASN A 28 2.18 0.65 6.71
C ASN A 28 3.68 0.50 6.97
N PHE A 29 4.24 -0.70 6.76
CA PHE A 29 5.62 -0.99 7.14
C PHE A 29 6.67 -0.33 6.23
N GLN A 30 6.35 -0.02 4.97
CA GLN A 30 7.30 0.61 4.04
C GLN A 30 7.29 2.15 4.08
N GLY A 31 6.45 2.77 4.91
CA GLY A 31 6.35 4.23 4.98
C GLY A 31 5.90 4.75 6.33
N PRO A 32 4.61 4.71 6.66
CA PRO A 32 4.06 5.29 7.89
C PRO A 32 4.74 4.80 9.16
N GLU A 33 5.01 3.50 9.30
CA GLU A 33 5.67 2.90 10.46
C GLU A 33 7.03 3.55 10.71
N VAL A 34 7.85 3.68 9.65
CA VAL A 34 9.20 4.24 9.72
C VAL A 34 9.17 5.70 10.17
N ILE A 35 8.36 6.51 9.50
CA ILE A 35 8.32 7.96 9.75
C ILE A 35 7.62 8.28 11.07
N ALA A 36 6.62 7.50 11.48
CA ALA A 36 5.98 7.67 12.78
C ALA A 36 6.96 7.39 13.93
N GLY A 37 7.81 6.38 13.79
CA GLY A 37 8.90 6.13 14.74
C GLY A 37 9.88 7.29 14.83
N GLU A 38 10.26 7.89 13.69
CA GLU A 38 11.19 9.01 13.66
C GLU A 38 10.60 10.30 14.27
N ILE A 39 9.36 10.64 13.97
CA ILE A 39 8.75 11.91 14.36
C ILE A 39 8.14 11.85 15.76
N PHE A 40 7.31 10.84 16.03
CA PHE A 40 6.56 10.73 17.28
C PHE A 40 7.25 9.85 18.33
N LYS A 41 8.34 9.17 17.93
CA LYS A 41 9.04 8.19 18.78
C LYS A 41 8.13 7.04 19.24
N TYR A 42 7.10 6.74 18.45
CA TYR A 42 6.31 5.55 18.70
C TYR A 42 7.20 4.31 18.59
N PRO A 43 7.00 3.29 19.43
CA PRO A 43 7.60 1.99 19.21
C PRO A 43 7.14 1.43 17.86
N VAL A 44 8.09 1.07 17.01
CA VAL A 44 7.87 0.62 15.63
C VAL A 44 8.63 -0.66 15.36
N ARG A 45 8.24 -1.38 14.32
CA ARG A 45 8.95 -2.56 13.85
C ARG A 45 9.43 -2.34 12.42
N TYR A 46 10.73 -2.18 12.27
CA TYR A 46 11.33 -2.14 10.94
C TYR A 46 11.35 -3.53 10.31
N THR A 47 10.98 -3.61 9.04
CA THR A 47 11.11 -4.83 8.25
C THR A 47 12.57 -5.06 7.84
N TRP A 48 12.86 -6.28 7.37
CA TRP A 48 14.19 -6.65 6.88
C TRP A 48 14.69 -5.71 5.77
N GLU A 49 13.79 -5.11 5.00
CA GLU A 49 14.11 -4.15 3.94
C GLU A 49 14.85 -2.90 4.46
N PHE A 50 14.67 -2.58 5.77
CA PHE A 50 15.32 -1.47 6.47
C PHE A 50 16.44 -1.92 7.42
N THR A 51 16.45 -3.18 7.84
CA THR A 51 17.39 -3.68 8.88
C THR A 51 18.50 -4.56 8.33
N SER A 52 18.49 -4.89 7.04
CA SER A 52 19.55 -5.67 6.41
C SER A 52 20.85 -4.86 6.29
N ASP A 53 21.99 -5.55 6.19
CA ASP A 53 23.30 -4.90 5.97
C ASP A 53 23.34 -4.07 4.67
N TYR A 54 22.50 -4.43 3.70
CA TYR A 54 22.30 -3.71 2.45
C TYR A 54 20.82 -3.28 2.34
N PRO A 55 20.40 -2.22 3.00
CA PRO A 55 18.99 -1.82 3.02
C PRO A 55 18.52 -1.44 1.62
N ILE A 56 17.31 -1.89 1.28
CA ILE A 56 16.76 -1.76 -0.07
C ILE A 56 15.67 -0.68 -0.20
N ARG A 57 15.29 -0.05 0.90
CA ARG A 57 14.27 1.01 0.93
C ARG A 57 14.86 2.36 1.25
N SER A 58 14.50 3.36 0.45
CA SER A 58 14.89 4.75 0.68
C SER A 58 13.92 5.43 1.65
N VAL A 59 14.48 6.18 2.59
CA VAL A 59 13.68 7.06 3.46
C VAL A 59 13.48 8.45 2.84
N PHE A 60 14.26 8.83 1.82
CA PHE A 60 14.15 10.11 1.16
C PHE A 60 12.74 10.42 0.65
N PRO A 61 12.03 9.54 -0.11
CA PRO A 61 10.68 9.83 -0.58
C PRO A 61 9.64 9.88 0.54
N LEU A 62 9.91 9.22 1.67
CA LEU A 62 8.96 9.14 2.79
C LEU A 62 8.80 10.48 3.51
N TRP A 63 9.88 11.30 3.57
CA TRP A 63 9.85 12.59 4.25
C TRP A 63 8.87 13.60 3.63
N PRO A 64 8.89 13.88 2.32
CA PRO A 64 7.91 14.79 1.72
C PRO A 64 6.47 14.25 1.74
N ILE A 65 6.28 12.93 1.71
CA ILE A 65 4.95 12.32 1.62
C ILE A 65 4.32 12.13 3.01
N TYR A 66 5.04 11.54 3.95
CA TYR A 66 4.54 11.20 5.28
C TYR A 66 5.12 12.10 6.37
N GLY A 67 6.39 12.49 6.23
CA GLY A 67 7.09 13.30 7.22
C GLY A 67 6.49 14.69 7.36
N LEU A 68 6.27 15.41 6.27
CA LEU A 68 5.71 16.77 6.32
C LEU A 68 4.32 16.80 6.99
N PRO A 69 3.33 15.97 6.62
CA PRO A 69 2.03 15.98 7.31
C PRO A 69 2.14 15.53 8.77
N MET A 70 3.00 14.59 9.12
CA MET A 70 3.22 14.19 10.51
C MET A 70 3.89 15.29 11.33
N LEU A 71 4.87 16.02 10.78
CA LEU A 71 5.48 17.19 11.42
C LEU A 71 4.43 18.30 11.64
N LEU A 72 3.57 18.54 10.66
CA LEU A 72 2.46 19.48 10.79
C LEU A 72 1.49 19.07 11.91
N LEU A 73 1.11 17.80 11.97
CA LEU A 73 0.28 17.28 13.07
C LEU A 73 0.96 17.45 14.43
N ARG A 74 2.24 17.10 14.54
CA ARG A 74 3.03 17.30 15.75
C ARG A 74 3.04 18.76 16.17
N TRP A 75 3.23 19.69 15.23
CA TRP A 75 3.21 21.12 15.48
C TRP A 75 1.83 21.61 15.96
N LEU A 76 0.74 21.15 15.35
CA LEU A 76 -0.63 21.48 15.76
C LEU A 76 -0.98 20.95 17.16
N TRP A 77 -0.29 19.93 17.64
CA TRP A 77 -0.48 19.34 18.97
C TRP A 77 0.37 19.98 20.07
N ILE A 78 1.29 20.90 19.74
CA ILE A 78 2.09 21.63 20.73
C ILE A 78 1.15 22.42 21.66
N GLY A 79 1.35 22.24 22.99
CA GLY A 79 0.53 22.89 24.02
C GLY A 79 -0.74 22.13 24.42
N THR A 80 -0.96 20.93 23.88
CA THR A 80 -1.93 19.98 24.42
C THR A 80 -1.25 19.06 25.44
N ASP A 81 -1.97 18.60 26.45
CA ASP A 81 -1.44 17.74 27.52
C ASP A 81 -1.20 16.28 27.07
N GLY A 82 -1.20 16.00 25.79
CA GLY A 82 -1.08 14.66 25.24
C GLY A 82 -0.24 14.56 23.97
N GLU A 83 0.22 13.35 23.67
CA GLU A 83 0.81 13.00 22.40
C GLU A 83 -0.23 12.89 21.30
N VAL A 84 0.18 13.07 20.03
CA VAL A 84 -0.73 12.88 18.89
C VAL A 84 -1.24 11.44 18.88
N PRO A 85 -2.57 11.19 18.90
CA PRO A 85 -3.06 9.83 18.83
C PRO A 85 -2.73 9.18 17.48
N PRO A 86 -2.18 7.95 17.43
CA PRO A 86 -1.82 7.27 16.19
C PRO A 86 -2.99 7.12 15.20
N VAL A 87 -4.20 6.97 15.72
CA VAL A 87 -5.43 6.89 14.90
C VAL A 87 -5.66 8.18 14.11
N VAL A 88 -5.36 9.35 14.69
CA VAL A 88 -5.44 10.65 14.01
C VAL A 88 -4.40 10.70 12.89
N VAL A 89 -3.18 10.25 13.16
CA VAL A 89 -2.12 10.16 12.14
C VAL A 89 -2.56 9.25 10.98
N PHE A 90 -3.08 8.06 11.29
CA PHE A 90 -3.55 7.10 10.30
C PHE A 90 -4.58 7.70 9.35
N TYR A 91 -5.66 8.28 9.89
CA TYR A 91 -6.72 8.87 9.06
C TYR A 91 -6.26 10.13 8.34
N THR A 92 -5.35 10.92 8.93
CA THR A 92 -4.75 12.07 8.22
C THR A 92 -3.98 11.63 6.98
N LEU A 93 -3.19 10.56 7.08
CA LEU A 93 -2.48 10.02 5.93
C LEU A 93 -3.44 9.47 4.87
N ARG A 94 -4.53 8.81 5.27
CA ARG A 94 -5.58 8.34 4.33
C ARG A 94 -6.27 9.50 3.61
N VAL A 95 -6.61 10.58 4.33
CA VAL A 95 -7.17 11.80 3.73
C VAL A 95 -6.16 12.48 2.81
N LEU A 96 -4.88 12.51 3.19
CA LEU A 96 -3.82 13.03 2.32
C LEU A 96 -3.74 12.24 1.02
N MET A 97 -3.68 10.91 1.08
CA MET A 97 -3.63 10.06 -0.10
C MET A 97 -4.88 10.24 -0.98
N PHE A 98 -6.05 10.38 -0.37
CA PHE A 98 -7.27 10.77 -1.09
C PHE A 98 -7.10 12.10 -1.82
N ILE A 99 -6.58 13.15 -1.16
CA ILE A 99 -6.36 14.46 -1.78
C ILE A 99 -5.36 14.33 -2.94
N LEU A 100 -4.22 13.65 -2.73
CA LEU A 100 -3.23 13.43 -3.77
C LEU A 100 -3.81 12.68 -4.97
N SER A 101 -4.72 11.74 -4.75
CA SER A 101 -5.34 10.95 -5.81
C SER A 101 -6.16 11.80 -6.77
N PHE A 102 -6.88 12.81 -6.33
CA PHE A 102 -7.65 13.64 -7.26
C PHE A 102 -6.92 14.92 -7.69
N VAL A 103 -6.09 15.50 -6.80
CA VAL A 103 -5.32 16.70 -7.12
C VAL A 103 -4.17 16.38 -8.09
N LEU A 104 -3.51 15.23 -7.93
CA LEU A 104 -2.36 14.90 -8.77
C LEU A 104 -2.69 13.86 -9.86
N GLU A 105 -3.35 12.73 -9.53
CA GLU A 105 -3.63 11.69 -10.53
C GLU A 105 -4.67 12.15 -11.55
N ASP A 106 -5.88 12.53 -11.08
CA ASP A 106 -6.95 12.94 -11.99
C ASP A 106 -6.55 14.18 -12.79
N TRP A 107 -5.79 15.11 -12.18
CA TRP A 107 -5.29 16.29 -12.90
C TRP A 107 -4.22 15.94 -13.94
N ALA A 108 -3.28 15.03 -13.63
CA ALA A 108 -2.31 14.57 -14.61
C ALA A 108 -3.01 13.93 -15.82
N ILE A 109 -4.02 13.08 -15.60
CA ILE A 109 -4.83 12.50 -16.69
C ILE A 109 -5.59 13.59 -17.46
N TYR A 110 -6.11 14.59 -16.76
CA TYR A 110 -6.77 15.74 -17.39
C TYR A 110 -5.81 16.51 -18.31
N GLU A 111 -4.57 16.72 -17.94
CA GLU A 111 -3.53 17.39 -18.75
C GLU A 111 -3.08 16.52 -19.94
N LEU A 112 -2.86 15.24 -19.72
CA LEU A 112 -2.35 14.32 -20.73
C LEU A 112 -3.35 14.02 -21.86
N VAL A 113 -4.67 14.20 -21.63
CA VAL A 113 -5.69 13.93 -22.63
C VAL A 113 -6.13 15.22 -23.32
N GLN A 114 -5.70 15.44 -24.55
CA GLN A 114 -5.95 16.69 -25.28
C GLN A 114 -7.42 16.88 -25.70
N SER A 115 -8.09 15.81 -26.18
CA SER A 115 -9.47 15.89 -26.64
C SER A 115 -10.45 16.14 -25.48
N PRO A 116 -11.25 17.24 -25.48
CA PRO A 116 -12.17 17.56 -24.36
C PRO A 116 -13.23 16.51 -24.07
N ARG A 117 -13.71 15.79 -25.10
CA ARG A 117 -14.68 14.70 -24.93
C ARG A 117 -14.02 13.49 -24.29
N HIS A 118 -12.88 13.07 -24.82
CA HIS A 118 -12.14 11.92 -24.33
C HIS A 118 -11.59 12.17 -22.92
N ARG A 119 -11.12 13.37 -22.63
CA ARG A 119 -10.65 13.83 -21.31
C ARG A 119 -11.68 13.58 -20.21
N ARG A 120 -12.95 13.97 -20.44
CA ARG A 120 -14.03 13.74 -19.48
C ARG A 120 -14.27 12.25 -19.22
N VAL A 121 -14.25 11.45 -20.28
CA VAL A 121 -14.41 9.99 -20.17
C VAL A 121 -13.23 9.39 -19.41
N ALA A 122 -12.01 9.76 -19.75
CA ALA A 122 -10.80 9.28 -19.10
C ALA A 122 -10.80 9.55 -17.60
N VAL A 123 -11.05 10.80 -17.19
CA VAL A 123 -11.14 11.18 -15.78
C VAL A 123 -12.26 10.41 -15.05
N LEU A 124 -13.43 10.23 -15.68
CA LEU A 124 -14.51 9.47 -15.07
C LEU A 124 -14.18 7.97 -14.93
N LEU A 125 -13.49 7.38 -15.90
CA LEU A 125 -13.05 5.98 -15.82
C LEU A 125 -12.04 5.78 -14.68
N VAL A 126 -11.03 6.65 -14.60
CA VAL A 126 -10.05 6.62 -13.50
C VAL A 126 -10.76 6.84 -12.16
N ALA A 127 -11.57 7.90 -12.04
CA ALA A 127 -12.28 8.23 -10.81
C ALA A 127 -13.29 7.15 -10.36
N SER A 128 -13.78 6.31 -11.27
CA SER A 128 -14.70 5.21 -10.98
C SER A 128 -14.03 3.85 -10.86
N SER A 129 -12.71 3.75 -10.95
CA SER A 129 -11.96 2.51 -10.78
C SER A 129 -11.80 2.14 -9.32
N TYR A 130 -12.04 0.89 -8.97
CA TYR A 130 -11.80 0.41 -7.61
C TYR A 130 -10.31 0.47 -7.22
N ALA A 131 -9.40 0.35 -8.19
CA ALA A 131 -7.97 0.51 -7.94
C ALA A 131 -7.65 1.93 -7.43
N THR A 132 -8.32 2.95 -7.98
CA THR A 132 -8.21 4.33 -7.48
C THR A 132 -8.92 4.50 -6.12
N TRP A 133 -10.05 3.84 -5.89
CA TRP A 133 -10.76 3.97 -4.61
C TRP A 133 -10.00 3.34 -3.44
N SER A 134 -9.36 2.19 -3.66
CA SER A 134 -8.69 1.42 -2.63
C SER A 134 -7.17 1.63 -2.64
N TYR A 135 -6.46 1.18 -3.67
CA TYR A 135 -5.00 1.24 -3.67
C TYR A 135 -4.44 2.67 -3.68
N GLN A 136 -5.04 3.58 -4.48
CA GLN A 136 -4.50 4.95 -4.60
C GLN A 136 -4.77 5.81 -3.37
N THR A 137 -5.75 5.46 -2.54
CA THR A 137 -6.05 6.14 -1.27
C THR A 137 -5.34 5.52 -0.06
N HIS A 138 -4.58 4.46 -0.27
CA HIS A 138 -3.75 3.82 0.75
C HIS A 138 -2.28 4.27 0.66
N THR A 139 -1.52 4.07 1.72
CA THR A 139 -0.15 4.56 1.89
C THR A 139 0.90 3.68 1.20
N PHE A 140 0.59 3.17 0.01
CA PHE A 140 1.51 2.37 -0.78
C PHE A 140 2.57 3.21 -1.49
N SER A 141 3.80 2.73 -1.53
CA SER A 141 4.85 3.27 -2.40
C SER A 141 4.45 3.21 -3.90
N ASN A 142 3.64 2.23 -4.29
CA ASN A 142 3.05 2.11 -5.64
C ASN A 142 2.06 3.24 -5.98
N ALA A 143 1.28 3.71 -4.99
CA ALA A 143 0.39 4.86 -5.18
C ALA A 143 1.20 6.13 -5.48
N ILE A 144 2.31 6.34 -4.78
CA ILE A 144 3.23 7.45 -5.04
C ILE A 144 3.93 7.30 -6.39
N GLU A 145 4.35 6.08 -6.75
CA GLU A 145 4.92 5.77 -8.07
C GLU A 145 3.94 6.12 -9.18
N THR A 146 2.64 5.83 -9.03
CA THR A 146 1.59 6.18 -9.98
C THR A 146 1.55 7.70 -10.24
N LEU A 147 1.60 8.50 -9.17
CA LEU A 147 1.64 9.96 -9.27
C LEU A 147 2.92 10.45 -9.96
N ALA A 148 4.07 9.90 -9.59
CA ALA A 148 5.36 10.26 -10.15
C ALA A 148 5.43 9.92 -11.65
N VAL A 149 4.95 8.75 -12.07
CA VAL A 149 4.86 8.35 -13.49
C VAL A 149 3.94 9.30 -14.27
N ALA A 150 2.73 9.54 -13.78
CA ALA A 150 1.76 10.39 -14.45
C ALA A 150 2.29 11.83 -14.65
N TRP A 151 2.89 12.43 -13.62
CA TRP A 151 3.47 13.76 -13.70
C TRP A 151 4.75 13.82 -14.52
N SER A 152 5.57 12.77 -14.50
CA SER A 152 6.72 12.67 -15.42
C SER A 152 6.28 12.70 -16.87
N LEU A 153 5.18 12.01 -17.23
CA LEU A 153 4.61 12.08 -18.57
C LEU A 153 4.11 13.50 -18.92
N VAL A 154 3.45 14.18 -17.97
CA VAL A 154 3.04 15.59 -18.17
C VAL A 154 4.27 16.48 -18.43
N LEU A 155 5.33 16.31 -17.66
CA LEU A 155 6.56 17.09 -17.81
C LEU A 155 7.27 16.78 -19.12
N ILE A 156 7.31 15.52 -19.56
CA ILE A 156 7.84 15.11 -20.86
C ILE A 156 7.06 15.80 -21.97
N GLU A 157 5.71 15.71 -21.96
CA GLU A 157 4.88 16.37 -22.98
C GLU A 157 5.08 17.89 -22.99
N ARG A 158 5.07 18.54 -21.83
CA ARG A 158 5.32 19.99 -21.70
C ARG A 158 6.71 20.38 -22.22
N THR A 159 7.71 19.53 -22.03
CA THR A 159 9.07 19.77 -22.53
C THR A 159 9.13 19.69 -24.05
N ILE A 160 8.50 18.68 -24.65
CA ILE A 160 8.58 18.41 -26.09
C ILE A 160 7.72 19.40 -26.92
N VAL A 161 6.56 19.83 -26.41
CA VAL A 161 5.59 20.68 -27.12
C VAL A 161 6.13 22.09 -27.40
N VAL A 162 7.20 22.52 -26.74
CA VAL A 162 7.77 23.85 -26.96
C VAL A 162 8.33 23.99 -28.37
N PRO A 163 7.82 24.95 -29.17
CA PRO A 163 8.31 25.15 -30.56
C PRO A 163 9.81 25.42 -30.59
N PHE A 164 10.51 24.83 -31.55
CA PHE A 164 11.96 25.00 -31.70
C PHE A 164 12.40 26.45 -32.00
N ASN A 165 11.49 27.29 -32.51
CA ASN A 165 11.74 28.68 -32.88
C ASN A 165 11.61 29.66 -31.71
N THR A 166 11.28 29.21 -30.48
CA THR A 166 11.24 30.11 -29.31
C THR A 166 12.65 30.51 -28.90
N GLN A 167 12.89 31.81 -28.75
CA GLN A 167 14.19 32.34 -28.32
C GLN A 167 14.55 31.93 -26.88
N HIS A 168 13.55 31.62 -26.06
CA HIS A 168 13.73 31.18 -24.69
C HIS A 168 13.45 29.68 -24.54
N THR A 169 14.44 28.94 -24.06
CA THR A 169 14.28 27.54 -23.66
C THR A 169 13.63 27.47 -22.29
N PRO A 170 12.42 26.94 -22.15
CA PRO A 170 11.82 26.76 -20.81
C PRO A 170 12.61 25.68 -20.05
N LEU A 171 13.24 26.07 -18.96
CA LEU A 171 14.14 25.20 -18.17
C LEU A 171 13.45 24.54 -16.98
N LEU A 172 12.28 25.06 -16.56
CA LEU A 172 11.58 24.57 -15.38
C LEU A 172 11.09 23.12 -15.53
N ALA A 173 10.45 22.78 -16.68
CA ALA A 173 9.95 21.43 -16.88
C ALA A 173 11.07 20.37 -16.92
N PRO A 174 12.19 20.57 -17.64
CA PRO A 174 13.37 19.71 -17.55
C PRO A 174 13.95 19.61 -16.14
N ALA A 175 14.08 20.73 -15.40
CA ALA A 175 14.58 20.72 -14.03
C ALA A 175 13.72 19.86 -13.10
N VAL A 176 12.40 20.09 -13.11
CA VAL A 176 11.46 19.31 -12.30
C VAL A 176 11.44 17.85 -12.73
N LEU A 177 11.56 17.56 -14.04
CA LEU A 177 11.62 16.18 -14.55
C LEU A 177 12.87 15.45 -14.02
N GLY A 178 14.03 16.13 -13.96
CA GLY A 178 15.25 15.56 -13.38
C GLY A 178 15.08 15.17 -11.91
N SER A 179 14.53 16.08 -11.09
CA SER A 179 14.23 15.79 -9.68
C SER A 179 13.18 14.68 -9.52
N MET A 180 12.12 14.70 -10.35
CA MET A 180 11.06 13.68 -10.32
C MET A 180 11.57 12.30 -10.72
N ALA A 181 12.51 12.23 -11.68
CA ALA A 181 13.13 10.98 -12.10
C ALA A 181 13.89 10.31 -10.94
N VAL A 182 14.65 11.09 -10.17
CA VAL A 182 15.36 10.59 -8.99
C VAL A 182 14.37 10.23 -7.88
N PHE A 183 13.41 11.11 -7.59
CA PHE A 183 12.38 10.85 -6.58
C PHE A 183 11.64 9.53 -6.87
N GLY A 184 11.18 9.33 -8.11
CA GLY A 184 10.49 8.12 -8.53
C GLY A 184 11.37 6.87 -8.42
N PHE A 185 12.64 6.96 -8.80
CA PHE A 185 13.60 5.85 -8.74
C PHE A 185 13.94 5.46 -7.29
N PHE A 186 14.13 6.43 -6.39
CA PHE A 186 14.34 6.16 -4.97
C PHE A 186 13.06 5.67 -4.29
N ASN A 187 11.88 6.10 -4.75
CA ASN A 187 10.62 5.56 -4.25
C ASN A 187 10.44 4.10 -4.65
N ARG A 188 10.68 3.76 -5.94
CA ARG A 188 10.60 2.40 -6.46
C ARG A 188 11.50 2.20 -7.67
N ILE A 189 12.29 1.14 -7.64
CA ILE A 189 13.17 0.76 -8.75
C ILE A 189 12.38 0.40 -10.04
N THR A 190 11.08 0.13 -9.94
CA THR A 190 10.17 -0.16 -11.06
C THR A 190 9.77 1.08 -11.85
N PHE A 191 9.90 2.27 -11.27
CA PHE A 191 9.51 3.55 -11.87
C PHE A 191 10.10 3.80 -13.28
N PRO A 192 11.42 3.58 -13.55
CA PRO A 192 11.99 3.81 -14.89
C PRO A 192 11.35 2.95 -15.99
N ALA A 193 10.82 1.78 -15.65
CA ALA A 193 10.17 0.89 -16.60
C ALA A 193 9.00 1.58 -17.33
N PHE A 194 8.25 2.42 -16.63
CA PHE A 194 7.13 3.16 -17.20
C PHE A 194 7.57 4.35 -18.06
N LEU A 195 8.79 4.84 -17.88
CA LEU A 195 9.31 6.00 -18.61
C LEU A 195 10.24 5.64 -19.78
N LEU A 196 10.58 4.38 -19.96
CA LEU A 196 11.55 3.93 -20.96
C LEU A 196 11.14 4.37 -22.36
N ILE A 197 9.95 3.98 -22.84
CA ILE A 197 9.49 4.36 -24.19
C ILE A 197 9.20 5.87 -24.30
N PRO A 198 8.44 6.51 -23.37
CA PRO A 198 8.23 7.97 -23.44
C PRO A 198 9.53 8.78 -23.35
N GLY A 199 10.51 8.32 -22.59
CA GLY A 199 11.81 8.98 -22.43
C GLY A 199 12.61 9.07 -23.73
N PHE A 200 12.52 8.10 -24.63
CA PHE A 200 13.19 8.19 -25.93
C PHE A 200 12.76 9.40 -26.76
N ARG A 201 11.55 9.92 -26.54
CA ARG A 201 11.07 11.13 -27.22
C ARG A 201 11.82 12.41 -26.80
N LEU A 202 12.50 12.38 -25.65
CA LEU A 202 13.33 13.51 -25.18
C LEU A 202 14.68 13.59 -25.89
N ILE A 203 15.20 12.51 -26.47
CA ILE A 203 16.52 12.46 -27.10
C ILE A 203 16.66 13.54 -28.19
N PRO A 204 15.76 13.61 -29.23
CA PRO A 204 15.88 14.63 -30.26
C PRO A 204 15.66 16.05 -29.73
N TYR A 205 14.91 16.21 -28.65
CA TYR A 205 14.74 17.51 -28.00
C TYR A 205 16.04 17.97 -27.33
N PHE A 206 16.66 17.13 -26.52
CA PHE A 206 17.89 17.46 -25.82
C PHE A 206 19.09 17.60 -26.76
N TRP A 207 19.12 16.85 -27.86
CA TRP A 207 20.12 17.03 -28.88
C TRP A 207 20.13 18.46 -29.45
N LYS A 208 18.95 19.06 -29.63
CA LYS A 208 18.80 20.43 -30.11
C LYS A 208 18.89 21.49 -29.01
N ARG A 209 18.72 21.09 -27.75
CA ARG A 209 18.70 21.97 -26.57
C ARG A 209 19.56 21.42 -25.43
N PRO A 210 20.90 21.42 -25.58
CA PRO A 210 21.81 20.81 -24.60
C PRO A 210 21.73 21.48 -23.23
N LEU A 211 21.40 22.79 -23.16
CA LEU A 211 21.19 23.48 -21.89
C LEU A 211 20.03 22.89 -21.09
N ALA A 212 18.93 22.51 -21.74
CA ALA A 212 17.80 21.88 -21.07
C ALA A 212 18.20 20.51 -20.49
N PHE A 213 19.02 19.75 -21.23
CA PHE A 213 19.58 18.50 -20.71
C PHE A 213 20.51 18.72 -19.52
N ALA A 214 21.41 19.70 -19.61
CA ALA A 214 22.32 20.05 -18.52
C ALA A 214 21.56 20.41 -17.24
N ILE A 215 20.51 21.23 -17.35
CA ILE A 215 19.65 21.60 -16.20
C ILE A 215 18.92 20.38 -15.62
N MET A 216 18.37 19.52 -16.47
CA MET A 216 17.75 18.28 -16.02
C MET A 216 18.76 17.39 -15.28
N ALA A 217 19.95 17.21 -15.83
CA ALA A 217 21.00 16.40 -15.22
C ALA A 217 21.49 17.00 -13.89
N MET A 218 21.70 18.31 -13.84
CA MET A 218 22.10 18.99 -12.59
C MET A 218 21.05 18.85 -11.49
N SER A 219 19.78 19.02 -11.84
CA SER A 219 18.67 18.85 -10.91
C SER A 219 18.56 17.41 -10.41
N ALA A 220 18.74 16.43 -11.32
CA ALA A 220 18.79 15.01 -10.96
C ALA A 220 19.96 14.72 -10.00
N LEU A 221 21.17 15.20 -10.30
CA LEU A 221 22.35 15.01 -9.46
C LEU A 221 22.16 15.65 -8.07
N ALA A 222 21.64 16.88 -8.02
CA ALA A 222 21.36 17.54 -6.75
C ALA A 222 20.34 16.78 -5.90
N THR A 223 19.27 16.28 -6.53
CA THR A 223 18.25 15.46 -5.84
C THR A 223 18.82 14.11 -5.39
N ALA A 224 19.64 13.45 -6.22
CA ALA A 224 20.31 12.20 -5.86
C ALA A 224 21.28 12.39 -4.68
N PHE A 225 22.02 13.49 -4.67
CA PHE A 225 22.90 13.84 -3.55
C PHE A 225 22.11 13.98 -2.24
N VAL A 226 20.98 14.69 -2.26
CA VAL A 226 20.11 14.80 -1.08
C VAL A 226 19.55 13.43 -0.66
N ALA A 227 19.09 12.62 -1.61
CA ALA A 227 18.55 11.30 -1.34
C ALA A 227 19.59 10.38 -0.68
N ILE A 228 20.80 10.30 -1.25
CA ILE A 228 21.89 9.47 -0.72
C ILE A 228 22.31 9.97 0.66
N THR A 229 22.36 11.30 0.86
CA THR A 229 22.71 11.88 2.16
C THR A 229 21.71 11.52 3.25
N LEU A 230 20.41 11.61 2.96
CA LEU A 230 19.35 11.25 3.92
C LEU A 230 19.34 9.74 4.20
N ASP A 231 19.45 8.91 3.17
CA ASP A 231 19.52 7.45 3.35
C ASP A 231 20.76 7.05 4.15
N THR A 232 21.95 7.60 3.81
CA THR A 232 23.18 7.33 4.55
C THR A 232 23.06 7.75 6.02
N ALA A 233 22.55 8.96 6.29
CA ALA A 233 22.35 9.43 7.66
C ALA A 233 21.40 8.51 8.45
N PHE A 234 20.29 8.07 7.85
CA PHE A 234 19.33 7.18 8.51
C PHE A 234 19.92 5.81 8.85
N TYR A 235 20.69 5.22 7.92
CA TYR A 235 21.20 3.85 8.07
C TYR A 235 22.55 3.74 8.79
N THR A 236 23.25 4.84 9.06
CA THR A 236 24.55 4.81 9.75
C THR A 236 24.45 5.37 11.17
N SER A 237 24.57 6.68 11.30
CA SER A 237 24.70 7.37 12.60
C SER A 237 23.47 8.14 13.04
N HIS A 238 22.39 8.15 12.26
CA HIS A 238 21.24 9.06 12.37
C HIS A 238 21.62 10.55 12.36
N GLN A 239 22.82 10.84 11.85
CA GLN A 239 23.35 12.19 11.71
C GLN A 239 23.98 12.37 10.31
N ILE A 240 23.91 13.58 9.78
CA ILE A 240 24.57 13.90 8.51
C ILE A 240 26.07 13.99 8.76
N SER A 241 26.82 13.00 8.26
CA SER A 241 28.27 12.90 8.40
C SER A 241 28.91 12.84 7.02
N TRP A 242 29.85 13.74 6.74
CA TRP A 242 30.65 13.73 5.51
C TRP A 242 31.52 12.47 5.41
N VAL A 243 32.01 11.97 6.54
CA VAL A 243 32.86 10.77 6.60
C VAL A 243 32.03 9.56 6.14
N ASP A 244 30.82 9.40 6.67
CA ASP A 244 29.94 8.29 6.28
C ASP A 244 29.51 8.40 4.82
N LEU A 245 29.18 9.61 4.36
CA LEU A 245 28.78 9.85 2.97
C LEU A 245 29.89 9.49 1.96
N VAL A 246 31.16 9.73 2.28
CA VAL A 246 32.28 9.44 1.39
C VAL A 246 32.73 7.98 1.49
N HIS A 247 32.78 7.39 2.69
CA HIS A 247 33.33 6.07 2.91
C HIS A 247 32.29 4.93 2.90
N ARG A 248 31.04 5.22 3.22
CA ARG A 248 29.97 4.23 3.35
C ARG A 248 28.63 4.76 2.82
N PRO A 249 28.56 5.28 1.57
CA PRO A 249 27.31 5.79 1.02
C PRO A 249 26.28 4.68 0.89
N VAL A 250 25.06 4.91 1.38
CA VAL A 250 23.95 3.98 1.22
C VAL A 250 23.14 4.39 0.00
N ILE A 251 23.21 3.58 -1.06
CA ILE A 251 22.49 3.81 -2.32
C ILE A 251 21.40 2.74 -2.44
N THR A 252 20.28 2.99 -1.79
CA THR A 252 19.17 2.02 -1.67
C THR A 252 18.63 1.49 -3.01
N PRO A 253 18.52 2.28 -4.11
CA PRO A 253 18.11 1.72 -5.40
C PRO A 253 19.12 0.72 -5.97
N LEU A 254 20.41 0.93 -5.74
CA LEU A 254 21.45 -0.02 -6.16
C LEU A 254 21.36 -1.33 -5.38
N ASN A 255 21.21 -1.23 -4.05
CA ASN A 255 21.03 -2.40 -3.19
C ASN A 255 19.79 -3.19 -3.59
N ASN A 256 18.68 -2.49 -3.87
CA ASN A 256 17.44 -3.10 -4.34
C ASN A 256 17.61 -3.81 -5.69
N LEU A 257 18.32 -3.19 -6.63
CA LEU A 257 18.62 -3.83 -7.91
C LEU A 257 19.45 -5.12 -7.73
N MET A 258 20.50 -5.06 -6.91
CA MET A 258 21.34 -6.22 -6.63
C MET A 258 20.55 -7.34 -5.95
N TYR A 259 19.66 -7.00 -5.01
CA TYR A 259 18.76 -7.96 -4.37
C TYR A 259 17.86 -8.68 -5.38
N ASN A 260 17.23 -7.93 -6.29
CA ASN A 260 16.27 -8.48 -7.26
C ASN A 260 16.90 -9.18 -8.47
N ILE A 261 18.21 -9.10 -8.66
CA ILE A 261 18.92 -9.88 -9.68
C ILE A 261 19.25 -11.29 -9.16
N SER A 262 19.35 -11.49 -7.83
CA SER A 262 19.62 -12.81 -7.26
C SER A 262 18.38 -13.72 -7.31
N PRO A 263 18.44 -14.88 -7.99
CA PRO A 263 17.33 -15.84 -8.05
C PRO A 263 16.96 -16.41 -6.67
N GLU A 264 17.93 -16.54 -5.77
CA GLU A 264 17.76 -17.06 -4.41
C GLU A 264 16.89 -16.12 -3.57
N ASN A 265 17.11 -14.81 -3.70
CA ASN A 265 16.31 -13.80 -3.02
C ASN A 265 14.88 -13.77 -3.57
N LEU A 266 14.71 -13.83 -4.90
CA LEU A 266 13.40 -13.81 -5.54
C LEU A 266 12.55 -15.04 -5.16
N ALA A 267 13.18 -16.20 -4.98
CA ALA A 267 12.48 -17.43 -4.60
C ALA A 267 11.75 -17.31 -3.25
N GLN A 268 12.24 -16.45 -2.34
CA GLN A 268 11.60 -16.20 -1.04
C GLN A 268 10.25 -15.47 -1.16
N HIS A 269 10.03 -14.74 -2.25
CA HIS A 269 8.82 -13.94 -2.49
C HIS A 269 7.82 -14.60 -3.44
N GLY A 270 8.11 -15.81 -3.90
CA GLY A 270 7.29 -16.53 -4.87
C GLY A 270 7.68 -16.19 -6.32
N LEU A 271 7.81 -17.25 -7.12
CA LEU A 271 8.16 -17.15 -8.52
C LEU A 271 6.90 -17.30 -9.39
N HIS A 272 6.70 -16.36 -10.28
CA HIS A 272 5.57 -16.34 -11.20
C HIS A 272 6.05 -16.42 -12.66
N PRO A 273 5.23 -17.00 -13.56
CA PRO A 273 5.54 -17.02 -14.97
C PRO A 273 5.41 -15.60 -15.57
N TRP A 274 6.16 -15.32 -16.63
CA TRP A 274 6.21 -13.99 -17.28
C TRP A 274 4.85 -13.44 -17.71
N TYR A 275 3.88 -14.30 -17.98
CA TYR A 275 2.53 -13.90 -18.40
C TYR A 275 1.58 -13.52 -17.23
N GLN A 276 2.01 -13.70 -15.98
CA GLN A 276 1.19 -13.43 -14.78
C GLN A 276 0.64 -11.99 -14.77
N HIS A 277 1.49 -11.02 -15.10
CA HIS A 277 1.05 -9.63 -15.17
C HIS A 277 -0.02 -9.39 -16.26
N ILE A 278 0.12 -10.03 -17.42
CA ILE A 278 -0.74 -9.78 -18.58
C ILE A 278 -2.08 -10.51 -18.44
N LEU A 279 -2.07 -11.79 -18.01
CA LEU A 279 -3.26 -12.64 -18.01
C LEU A 279 -4.05 -12.59 -16.70
N PHE A 280 -3.41 -12.26 -15.58
CA PHE A 280 -4.07 -12.28 -14.26
C PHE A 280 -4.06 -10.90 -13.59
N ASN A 281 -2.90 -10.32 -13.35
CA ASN A 281 -2.79 -9.09 -12.56
C ASN A 281 -3.46 -7.88 -13.25
N LEU A 282 -3.23 -7.69 -14.53
CA LEU A 282 -3.81 -6.58 -15.28
C LEU A 282 -5.35 -6.70 -15.42
N PRO A 283 -5.92 -7.83 -15.85
CA PRO A 283 -7.37 -8.01 -15.88
C PRO A 283 -8.03 -7.85 -14.52
N GLN A 284 -7.39 -8.30 -13.44
CA GLN A 284 -7.87 -8.07 -12.08
C GLN A 284 -8.00 -6.58 -11.75
N LEU A 285 -7.06 -5.73 -12.20
CA LEU A 285 -7.06 -4.29 -11.91
C LEU A 285 -8.00 -3.48 -12.79
N ILE A 286 -8.09 -3.80 -14.09
CA ILE A 286 -8.85 -3.00 -15.06
C ILE A 286 -10.16 -3.65 -15.51
N GLY A 287 -10.42 -4.90 -15.18
CA GLY A 287 -11.67 -5.62 -15.45
C GLY A 287 -12.17 -5.49 -16.89
N PRO A 288 -13.42 -5.04 -17.11
CA PRO A 288 -14.00 -4.90 -18.45
C PRO A 288 -13.22 -3.97 -19.38
N ALA A 289 -12.35 -3.10 -18.87
CA ALA A 289 -11.51 -2.24 -19.70
C ALA A 289 -10.41 -3.04 -20.42
N ALA A 290 -10.06 -4.25 -19.97
CA ALA A 290 -9.15 -5.14 -20.69
C ALA A 290 -9.68 -5.49 -22.10
N GLY A 291 -10.97 -5.73 -22.23
CA GLY A 291 -11.61 -5.93 -23.53
C GLY A 291 -11.55 -4.69 -24.44
N LEU A 292 -11.63 -3.49 -23.89
CA LEU A 292 -11.46 -2.25 -24.66
C LEU A 292 -9.99 -2.03 -25.03
N LEU A 293 -9.06 -2.38 -24.17
CA LEU A 293 -7.63 -2.30 -24.46
C LEU A 293 -7.27 -3.16 -25.70
N LEU A 294 -7.85 -4.33 -25.83
CA LEU A 294 -7.60 -5.24 -26.95
C LEU A 294 -8.31 -4.80 -28.25
N THR A 295 -9.53 -4.26 -28.13
CA THR A 295 -10.39 -4.00 -29.30
C THR A 295 -10.42 -2.53 -29.74
N ARG A 296 -10.14 -1.60 -28.83
CA ARG A 296 -10.30 -0.15 -29.06
C ARG A 296 -9.20 0.67 -28.37
N PRO A 297 -7.91 0.28 -28.49
CA PRO A 297 -6.83 1.07 -27.91
C PRO A 297 -6.72 2.44 -28.59
N LEU A 298 -6.32 3.45 -27.83
CA LEU A 298 -5.93 4.75 -28.32
C LEU A 298 -4.40 4.88 -28.23
N PRO A 299 -3.68 4.75 -29.35
CA PRO A 299 -2.24 4.96 -29.37
C PRO A 299 -1.90 6.34 -28.81
N SER A 300 -1.12 6.37 -27.75
CA SER A 300 -0.79 7.59 -27.02
C SER A 300 0.46 7.36 -26.16
N PRO A 301 1.18 8.41 -25.77
CA PRO A 301 2.31 8.28 -24.85
C PRO A 301 1.95 7.57 -23.53
N ARG A 302 0.72 7.74 -23.07
CA ARG A 302 0.19 7.03 -21.88
C ARG A 302 0.15 5.52 -22.09
N LEU A 303 -0.42 5.08 -23.23
CA LEU A 303 -0.48 3.66 -23.57
C LEU A 303 0.92 3.07 -23.73
N TYR A 304 1.81 3.78 -24.40
CA TYR A 304 3.20 3.32 -24.57
C TYR A 304 3.96 3.25 -23.25
N SER A 305 3.70 4.17 -22.32
CA SER A 305 4.22 4.11 -20.96
C SER A 305 3.71 2.86 -20.21
N ALA A 306 2.41 2.60 -20.26
CA ALA A 306 1.82 1.42 -19.63
C ALA A 306 2.39 0.12 -20.22
N ILE A 307 2.48 0.02 -21.56
CA ILE A 307 3.07 -1.15 -22.24
C ILE A 307 4.54 -1.32 -21.83
N SER A 308 5.31 -0.23 -21.80
CA SER A 308 6.71 -0.24 -21.37
C SER A 308 6.84 -0.83 -19.95
N GLY A 309 6.07 -0.29 -18.99
CA GLY A 309 6.09 -0.78 -17.62
C GLY A 309 5.70 -2.24 -17.51
N ILE A 310 4.56 -2.64 -18.10
CA ILE A 310 4.08 -4.03 -18.05
C ILE A 310 5.11 -4.98 -18.66
N THR A 311 5.69 -4.63 -19.82
CA THR A 311 6.66 -5.49 -20.50
C THR A 311 7.93 -5.68 -19.67
N VAL A 312 8.49 -4.59 -19.14
CA VAL A 312 9.71 -4.67 -18.32
C VAL A 312 9.45 -5.44 -17.03
N LEU A 313 8.33 -5.16 -16.34
CA LEU A 313 7.98 -5.85 -15.10
C LEU A 313 7.67 -7.33 -15.30
N SER A 314 7.18 -7.73 -16.48
CA SER A 314 6.92 -9.14 -16.81
C SER A 314 8.19 -9.98 -17.01
N VAL A 315 9.35 -9.35 -17.16
CA VAL A 315 10.65 -10.05 -17.22
C VAL A 315 11.06 -10.57 -15.85
N PHE A 316 10.68 -9.88 -14.79
CA PHE A 316 10.99 -10.29 -13.42
C PHE A 316 10.02 -11.37 -12.93
N GLN A 317 10.54 -12.36 -12.21
CA GLN A 317 9.75 -13.51 -11.75
C GLN A 317 8.85 -13.20 -10.56
N HIS A 318 9.17 -12.18 -9.75
CA HIS A 318 8.29 -11.74 -8.67
C HIS A 318 7.27 -10.73 -9.20
N GLN A 319 6.00 -11.13 -9.28
CA GLN A 319 4.95 -10.37 -9.94
C GLN A 319 3.69 -10.27 -9.05
N GLU A 320 3.40 -9.07 -8.59
CA GLU A 320 2.17 -8.75 -7.84
C GLU A 320 1.30 -7.74 -8.59
N ALA A 321 -0.03 -7.83 -8.40
CA ALA A 321 -0.97 -6.93 -9.08
C ALA A 321 -0.69 -5.44 -8.80
N ARG A 322 -0.31 -5.09 -7.58
CA ARG A 322 -0.01 -3.69 -7.18
C ARG A 322 1.18 -3.07 -7.93
N PHE A 323 2.09 -3.87 -8.50
CA PHE A 323 3.20 -3.32 -9.31
C PHE A 323 2.71 -2.67 -10.61
N LEU A 324 1.51 -3.04 -11.06
CA LEU A 324 0.87 -2.47 -12.25
C LEU A 324 -0.01 -1.25 -11.96
N LEU A 325 -0.07 -0.75 -10.71
CA LEU A 325 -0.91 0.42 -10.39
C LEU A 325 -0.62 1.63 -11.28
N PRO A 326 0.64 1.98 -11.62
CA PRO A 326 0.89 3.09 -12.54
C PRO A 326 0.30 2.89 -13.95
N ALA A 327 0.15 1.65 -14.41
CA ALA A 327 -0.47 1.35 -15.70
C ALA A 327 -1.99 1.60 -15.72
N VAL A 328 -2.67 1.48 -14.58
CA VAL A 328 -4.14 1.56 -14.51
C VAL A 328 -4.69 2.89 -15.06
N PRO A 329 -4.36 4.08 -14.53
CA PRO A 329 -4.87 5.34 -15.05
C PRO A 329 -4.41 5.61 -16.48
N LEU A 330 -3.21 5.16 -16.86
CA LEU A 330 -2.68 5.31 -18.20
C LEU A 330 -3.47 4.51 -19.24
N ILE A 331 -3.83 3.26 -18.92
CA ILE A 331 -4.67 2.41 -19.78
C ILE A 331 -6.10 2.94 -19.83
N LEU A 332 -6.72 3.22 -18.67
CA LEU A 332 -8.10 3.72 -18.63
C LEU A 332 -8.28 5.03 -19.40
N SER A 333 -7.24 5.86 -19.46
CA SER A 333 -7.23 7.07 -20.28
C SER A 333 -6.87 6.85 -21.76
N SER A 334 -6.54 5.62 -22.13
CA SER A 334 -6.07 5.27 -23.50
C SER A 334 -6.98 4.24 -24.19
N VAL A 335 -8.26 4.18 -23.83
CA VAL A 335 -9.26 3.31 -24.47
C VAL A 335 -10.47 4.11 -24.95
N HIS A 336 -11.13 3.62 -26.01
CA HIS A 336 -12.36 4.19 -26.53
C HIS A 336 -13.57 3.38 -26.07
N LEU A 337 -14.60 4.06 -25.57
CA LEU A 337 -15.88 3.44 -25.24
C LEU A 337 -16.59 2.94 -26.50
N PRO A 338 -17.42 1.88 -26.39
CA PRO A 338 -18.24 1.40 -27.48
C PRO A 338 -19.20 2.49 -28.01
N GLN A 339 -19.35 2.59 -29.34
CA GLN A 339 -20.24 3.58 -29.93
C GLN A 339 -21.71 3.11 -29.98
N GLN A 340 -21.93 1.80 -30.14
CA GLN A 340 -23.26 1.22 -30.20
C GLN A 340 -23.92 1.26 -28.81
N ARG A 341 -25.10 1.87 -28.70
CA ARG A 341 -25.81 2.11 -27.42
C ARG A 341 -26.02 0.84 -26.57
N LYS A 342 -26.37 -0.29 -27.18
CA LYS A 342 -26.59 -1.55 -26.46
C LYS A 342 -25.29 -2.06 -25.85
N VAL A 343 -24.20 -2.08 -26.64
CA VAL A 343 -22.88 -2.53 -26.18
C VAL A 343 -22.33 -1.57 -25.12
N LEU A 344 -22.51 -0.26 -25.29
CA LEU A 344 -22.11 0.74 -24.31
C LEU A 344 -22.84 0.54 -22.97
N ARG A 345 -24.17 0.34 -22.97
CA ARG A 345 -24.92 0.09 -21.76
C ARG A 345 -24.44 -1.19 -21.05
N PHE A 346 -24.29 -2.29 -21.79
CA PHE A 346 -23.77 -3.54 -21.25
C PHE A 346 -22.38 -3.33 -20.64
N TRP A 347 -21.47 -2.68 -21.36
CA TRP A 347 -20.11 -2.43 -20.86
C TRP A 347 -20.11 -1.54 -19.62
N VAL A 348 -20.87 -0.44 -19.59
CA VAL A 348 -20.97 0.45 -18.42
C VAL A 348 -21.56 -0.28 -17.21
N THR A 349 -22.58 -1.12 -17.41
CA THR A 349 -23.12 -1.93 -16.33
C THR A 349 -22.08 -2.90 -15.79
N SER A 350 -21.37 -3.61 -16.67
CA SER A 350 -20.27 -4.52 -16.28
C SER A 350 -19.16 -3.78 -15.54
N TRP A 351 -18.80 -2.56 -15.99
CA TRP A 351 -17.82 -1.71 -15.33
C TRP A 351 -18.25 -1.32 -13.92
N ILE A 352 -19.49 -0.87 -13.75
CA ILE A 352 -20.03 -0.50 -12.43
C ILE A 352 -20.07 -1.73 -11.50
N VAL A 353 -20.59 -2.85 -11.96
CA VAL A 353 -20.69 -4.09 -11.17
C VAL A 353 -19.29 -4.57 -10.75
N PHE A 354 -18.35 -4.61 -11.70
CA PHE A 354 -16.96 -5.00 -11.41
C PHE A 354 -16.34 -4.12 -10.32
N ASN A 355 -16.39 -2.79 -10.49
CA ASN A 355 -15.76 -1.88 -9.54
C ASN A 355 -16.45 -1.87 -8.17
N LEU A 356 -17.78 -2.06 -8.11
CA LEU A 356 -18.48 -2.20 -6.84
C LEU A 356 -18.09 -3.50 -6.11
N ILE A 357 -18.00 -4.62 -6.82
CA ILE A 357 -17.61 -5.91 -6.23
C ILE A 357 -16.19 -5.83 -5.71
N PHE A 358 -15.23 -5.48 -6.57
CA PHE A 358 -13.82 -5.43 -6.18
C PHE A 358 -13.53 -4.30 -5.20
N GLY A 359 -14.16 -3.13 -5.33
CA GLY A 359 -14.05 -2.05 -4.38
C GLY A 359 -14.53 -2.46 -2.99
N THR A 360 -15.70 -3.10 -2.89
CA THR A 360 -16.22 -3.60 -1.62
C THR A 360 -15.34 -4.72 -1.05
N LEU A 361 -14.92 -5.65 -1.89
CA LEU A 361 -14.08 -6.77 -1.47
C LEU A 361 -12.73 -6.27 -0.94
N MET A 362 -11.99 -5.49 -1.73
CA MET A 362 -10.65 -5.03 -1.39
C MET A 362 -10.65 -3.83 -0.44
N GLY A 363 -11.54 -2.85 -0.65
CA GLY A 363 -11.55 -1.61 0.10
C GLY A 363 -12.33 -1.65 1.42
N VAL A 364 -13.06 -2.75 1.72
CA VAL A 364 -13.83 -2.88 2.97
C VAL A 364 -13.57 -4.19 3.69
N TYR A 365 -13.64 -5.31 2.97
CA TYR A 365 -13.61 -6.63 3.61
C TYR A 365 -12.23 -7.24 3.72
N HIS A 366 -11.37 -7.11 2.68
CA HIS A 366 -10.05 -7.73 2.71
C HIS A 366 -9.24 -7.19 3.90
N GLN A 367 -8.94 -8.09 4.85
CA GLN A 367 -8.23 -7.78 6.11
C GLN A 367 -8.80 -6.57 6.89
N GLY A 368 -10.09 -6.22 6.70
CA GLY A 368 -10.70 -5.00 7.22
C GLY A 368 -10.81 -4.93 8.75
N GLY A 369 -10.60 -6.03 9.46
CA GLY A 369 -10.60 -6.08 10.93
C GLY A 369 -9.27 -5.73 11.58
N ILE A 370 -8.15 -5.70 10.83
CA ILE A 370 -6.80 -5.55 11.41
C ILE A 370 -6.64 -4.20 12.11
N VAL A 371 -6.88 -3.11 11.42
CA VAL A 371 -6.75 -1.76 11.99
C VAL A 371 -7.70 -1.54 13.18
N PRO A 372 -9.01 -1.85 13.10
CA PRO A 372 -9.91 -1.78 14.25
C PRO A 372 -9.50 -2.68 15.40
N GLY A 373 -9.01 -3.90 15.12
CA GLY A 373 -8.51 -4.83 16.13
C GLY A 373 -7.27 -4.29 16.84
N GLN A 374 -6.33 -3.69 16.11
CA GLN A 374 -5.14 -3.08 16.69
C GLN A 374 -5.49 -1.87 17.55
N ILE A 375 -6.44 -1.04 17.11
CA ILE A 375 -6.96 0.06 17.91
C ILE A 375 -7.64 -0.47 19.19
N PHE A 376 -8.43 -1.55 19.12
CA PHE A 376 -9.00 -2.18 20.30
C PHE A 376 -7.90 -2.67 21.26
N MET A 377 -6.87 -3.36 20.74
CA MET A 377 -5.74 -3.85 21.56
C MET A 377 -4.98 -2.71 22.24
N SER A 378 -4.85 -1.54 21.60
CA SER A 378 -4.18 -0.38 22.20
C SER A 378 -4.88 0.14 23.47
N HIS A 379 -6.16 -0.15 23.64
CA HIS A 379 -6.97 0.27 24.79
C HIS A 379 -7.11 -0.81 25.87
N GLN A 380 -6.55 -2.02 25.66
CA GLN A 380 -6.65 -3.07 26.67
C GLN A 380 -5.55 -2.90 27.75
N PRO A 381 -5.91 -2.60 29.03
CA PRO A 381 -4.92 -2.27 30.04
C PRO A 381 -4.06 -3.47 30.48
N ASP A 382 -4.59 -4.68 30.36
CA ASP A 382 -3.94 -5.93 30.78
C ASP A 382 -3.27 -6.68 29.62
N ALA A 383 -3.29 -6.16 28.40
CA ALA A 383 -2.71 -6.83 27.25
C ALA A 383 -1.17 -6.79 27.32
N THR A 384 -0.55 -7.96 27.41
CA THR A 384 0.92 -8.13 27.36
C THR A 384 1.36 -9.01 26.19
N LYS A 385 0.46 -9.86 25.66
CA LYS A 385 0.74 -10.73 24.51
C LYS A 385 -0.43 -10.74 23.56
N ALA A 386 -0.18 -10.48 22.28
CA ALA A 386 -1.16 -10.54 21.19
C ALA A 386 -0.65 -11.44 20.08
N ILE A 387 -1.35 -12.54 19.84
CA ILE A 387 -1.02 -13.52 18.81
C ILE A 387 -1.96 -13.30 17.63
N TRP A 388 -1.40 -12.93 16.47
CA TRP A 388 -2.17 -12.71 15.24
C TRP A 388 -2.02 -13.93 14.34
N TRP A 389 -3.11 -14.66 14.17
CA TRP A 389 -3.13 -15.93 13.46
C TRP A 389 -4.03 -15.85 12.23
N LYS A 390 -3.57 -16.37 11.09
CA LYS A 390 -4.28 -16.30 9.79
C LYS A 390 -4.74 -14.91 9.39
N THR A 391 -4.01 -13.90 9.80
CA THR A 391 -4.22 -12.49 9.40
C THR A 391 -2.87 -11.87 9.05
N TYR A 392 -2.86 -10.75 8.35
CA TYR A 392 -1.64 -9.97 8.17
C TYR A 392 -1.14 -9.36 9.48
N MET A 393 0.17 -9.14 9.58
CA MET A 393 0.80 -8.44 10.69
C MET A 393 0.17 -7.05 10.86
N PRO A 394 -0.33 -6.69 12.06
CA PRO A 394 -0.88 -5.36 12.30
C PRO A 394 0.22 -4.31 12.40
N PRO A 395 -0.02 -3.04 12.00
CA PRO A 395 0.93 -1.97 12.17
C PRO A 395 1.17 -1.68 13.67
N ILE A 396 2.43 -1.76 14.08
CA ILE A 396 2.83 -1.69 15.50
C ILE A 396 2.69 -0.28 16.06
N TRP A 397 2.97 0.75 15.25
CA TRP A 397 2.84 2.14 15.67
C TRP A 397 1.42 2.54 16.12
N LEU A 398 0.38 1.82 15.66
CA LEU A 398 -1.01 2.06 16.10
C LEU A 398 -1.28 1.67 17.55
N LEU A 399 -0.36 0.98 18.24
CA LEU A 399 -0.51 0.61 19.65
C LEU A 399 -0.31 1.78 20.62
N ASN A 400 -0.01 2.98 20.14
CA ASN A 400 0.12 4.19 20.97
C ASN A 400 1.09 4.02 22.16
N GLY A 401 2.30 3.58 21.87
CA GLY A 401 3.34 3.36 22.89
C GLY A 401 3.25 2.03 23.64
N LYS A 402 2.12 1.33 23.64
CA LYS A 402 2.00 0.00 24.26
C LYS A 402 2.83 -1.10 23.60
N ALA A 403 3.38 -0.86 22.42
CA ALA A 403 4.27 -1.82 21.78
C ALA A 403 5.52 -2.16 22.59
N ALA A 404 5.92 -1.32 23.55
CA ALA A 404 7.00 -1.62 24.47
C ALA A 404 6.63 -2.70 25.51
N THR A 405 5.34 -2.84 25.86
CA THR A 405 4.84 -3.76 26.87
C THR A 405 3.99 -4.89 26.28
N LEU A 406 3.53 -4.76 25.04
CA LEU A 406 2.72 -5.73 24.32
C LEU A 406 3.56 -6.49 23.29
N ASP A 407 3.88 -7.75 23.58
CA ASP A 407 4.54 -8.66 22.63
C ASP A 407 3.53 -9.06 21.53
N THR A 408 3.67 -8.46 20.36
CA THR A 408 2.83 -8.75 19.19
C THR A 408 3.53 -9.77 18.29
N ARG A 409 2.93 -10.94 18.15
CA ARG A 409 3.46 -12.05 17.35
C ARG A 409 2.60 -12.30 16.13
N ASP A 410 3.24 -12.31 14.99
CA ASP A 410 2.68 -12.76 13.72
C ASP A 410 2.94 -14.25 13.56
N VAL A 411 1.87 -15.02 13.53
CA VAL A 411 1.88 -16.47 13.33
C VAL A 411 0.92 -16.88 12.21
N MET A 412 0.86 -16.07 11.16
CA MET A 412 -0.09 -16.19 10.05
C MET A 412 -0.14 -17.61 9.45
N GLY A 413 1.02 -18.21 9.14
CA GLY A 413 1.13 -19.52 8.51
C GLY A 413 1.25 -20.70 9.49
N MET A 414 1.15 -20.46 10.81
CA MET A 414 1.35 -21.52 11.82
C MET A 414 0.20 -22.54 11.79
N PRO A 415 0.48 -23.85 11.79
CA PRO A 415 -0.54 -24.88 11.97
C PRO A 415 -1.29 -24.73 13.30
N GLY A 416 -2.57 -25.12 13.33
CA GLY A 416 -3.40 -24.96 14.53
C GLY A 416 -2.88 -25.69 15.77
N GLU A 417 -2.31 -26.88 15.60
CA GLU A 417 -1.71 -27.66 16.68
C GLU A 417 -0.50 -26.95 17.32
N GLU A 418 0.35 -26.36 16.49
CA GLU A 418 1.49 -25.56 16.95
C GLU A 418 1.03 -24.28 17.66
N LEU A 419 0.00 -23.61 17.11
CA LEU A 419 -0.63 -22.46 17.75
C LEU A 419 -1.14 -22.84 19.15
N TYR A 420 -1.84 -23.97 19.29
CA TYR A 420 -2.36 -24.44 20.57
C TYR A 420 -1.24 -24.70 21.59
N ALA A 421 -0.17 -25.36 21.14
CA ALA A 421 1.01 -25.61 21.98
C ALA A 421 1.68 -24.29 22.42
N GLU A 422 1.79 -23.31 21.52
CA GLU A 422 2.34 -21.99 21.85
C GLU A 422 1.44 -21.23 22.83
N LEU A 423 0.12 -21.19 22.59
CA LEU A 423 -0.84 -20.59 23.51
C LEU A 423 -0.80 -21.23 24.88
N THR A 424 -0.62 -22.55 24.98
CA THR A 424 -0.51 -23.26 26.27
C THR A 424 0.72 -22.83 27.08
N LYS A 425 1.83 -22.52 26.41
CA LYS A 425 3.05 -22.01 27.06
C LYS A 425 2.85 -20.61 27.62
N ILE A 426 2.23 -19.71 26.83
CA ILE A 426 2.19 -18.27 27.11
C ILE A 426 0.90 -17.80 27.81
N ALA A 427 -0.18 -18.59 27.79
CA ALA A 427 -1.47 -18.22 28.38
C ALA A 427 -1.37 -17.92 29.87
N THR A 428 -2.05 -16.88 30.29
CA THR A 428 -2.11 -16.45 31.68
C THR A 428 -2.88 -17.46 32.54
N CYS A 429 -2.38 -17.74 33.76
CA CYS A 429 -3.06 -18.62 34.73
C CYS A 429 -4.34 -17.97 35.25
N ASP A 430 -5.43 -18.72 35.27
CA ASP A 430 -6.70 -18.34 35.88
C ASP A 430 -6.92 -19.18 37.19
N THR A 431 -6.55 -18.60 38.34
CA THR A 431 -6.72 -19.29 39.62
C THR A 431 -8.15 -19.15 40.13
N PRO A 432 -8.65 -20.10 40.99
CA PRO A 432 -9.99 -20.00 41.57
C PRO A 432 -10.21 -18.74 42.42
N ALA A 433 -9.14 -18.17 43.02
CA ALA A 433 -9.18 -16.90 43.73
C ALA A 433 -9.45 -15.70 42.82
N ASP A 434 -8.94 -15.72 41.60
CA ASP A 434 -9.15 -14.67 40.61
C ASP A 434 -10.59 -14.61 40.07
N ARG A 435 -11.33 -15.72 40.18
CA ARG A 435 -12.74 -15.83 39.80
C ARG A 435 -13.68 -15.15 40.79
N ARG A 436 -13.29 -15.01 42.06
CA ARG A 436 -14.12 -14.43 43.13
C ARG A 436 -13.95 -12.92 43.27
N ASN A 437 -12.77 -12.36 42.97
CA ASN A 437 -12.45 -10.94 43.10
C ASN A 437 -12.31 -10.26 41.73
N GLN A 438 -13.39 -9.66 41.24
CA GLN A 438 -13.36 -8.89 39.98
C GLN A 438 -12.52 -7.60 40.06
N GLU A 439 -12.25 -7.06 41.25
CA GLU A 439 -11.45 -5.85 41.47
C GLU A 439 -9.93 -6.06 41.38
N TYR A 440 -9.42 -7.25 41.64
CA TYR A 440 -7.98 -7.57 41.54
C TYR A 440 -7.48 -7.79 40.09
N LYS A 441 -8.35 -7.66 39.10
CA LYS A 441 -8.04 -7.96 37.68
C LYS A 441 -7.23 -6.89 36.95
N LYS A 442 -6.85 -5.78 37.60
CA LYS A 442 -6.22 -4.63 36.90
C LYS A 442 -4.73 -4.82 36.55
N GLU A 443 -4.05 -5.83 37.08
CA GLU A 443 -2.58 -5.97 37.00
C GLU A 443 -2.07 -7.31 36.43
N LYS A 444 -2.92 -8.17 35.87
CA LYS A 444 -2.45 -9.47 35.35
C LYS A 444 -2.21 -9.46 33.86
N ASP A 445 -1.06 -10.02 33.47
CA ASP A 445 -0.65 -10.29 32.10
C ASP A 445 -1.75 -10.96 31.28
N GLY A 446 -2.33 -10.24 30.33
CA GLY A 446 -3.37 -10.76 29.45
C GLY A 446 -2.78 -11.28 28.13
N THR A 447 -3.10 -12.53 27.80
CA THR A 447 -2.78 -13.13 26.49
C THR A 447 -4.02 -13.08 25.60
N TYR A 448 -3.85 -12.57 24.38
CA TYR A 448 -4.94 -12.41 23.42
C TYR A 448 -4.62 -13.14 22.12
N LEU A 449 -5.61 -13.84 21.57
CA LEU A 449 -5.58 -14.43 20.23
C LEU A 449 -6.47 -13.59 19.31
N VAL A 450 -5.92 -13.18 18.20
CA VAL A 450 -6.63 -12.48 17.12
C VAL A 450 -6.66 -13.38 15.89
N ALA A 451 -7.85 -13.72 15.40
CA ALA A 451 -7.98 -14.57 14.22
C ALA A 451 -9.29 -14.30 13.46
N PRO A 452 -9.35 -14.64 12.16
CA PRO A 452 -10.58 -14.57 11.39
C PRO A 452 -11.56 -15.65 11.88
N THR A 453 -12.85 -15.34 11.85
CA THR A 453 -13.90 -16.28 12.23
C THR A 453 -14.07 -17.44 11.22
N SER A 454 -13.42 -17.34 10.06
CA SER A 454 -13.27 -18.44 9.09
C SER A 454 -12.29 -19.53 9.50
N ALA A 455 -11.49 -19.28 10.55
CA ALA A 455 -10.53 -20.26 11.10
C ALA A 455 -11.25 -21.36 11.90
N THR A 456 -11.92 -22.26 11.19
CA THR A 456 -12.79 -23.32 11.77
C THR A 456 -12.05 -24.32 12.69
N TRP A 457 -10.72 -24.38 12.58
CA TRP A 457 -9.90 -25.20 13.48
C TRP A 457 -10.08 -24.83 14.97
N LEU A 458 -10.43 -23.58 15.26
CA LEU A 458 -10.70 -23.12 16.64
C LEU A 458 -12.05 -23.55 17.19
N ASP A 459 -13.03 -23.95 16.35
CA ASP A 459 -14.42 -24.20 16.76
C ASP A 459 -14.56 -25.18 17.93
N PRO A 460 -13.89 -26.37 17.94
CA PRO A 460 -14.00 -27.30 19.04
C PRO A 460 -13.55 -26.70 20.40
N TYR A 461 -12.57 -25.80 20.36
CA TYR A 461 -12.04 -25.14 21.57
C TYR A 461 -12.90 -23.96 22.02
N LEU A 462 -13.64 -23.33 21.10
CA LEU A 462 -14.57 -22.24 21.40
C LEU A 462 -15.91 -22.74 21.95
N GLU A 463 -16.39 -23.88 21.46
CA GLU A 463 -17.67 -24.51 21.88
C GLU A 463 -17.54 -25.23 23.23
N ASN A 464 -16.47 -25.97 23.44
CA ASN A 464 -16.23 -26.75 24.63
C ASN A 464 -15.43 -25.95 25.68
N LYS A 465 -16.16 -25.28 26.58
CA LYS A 465 -15.61 -24.45 27.65
C LYS A 465 -14.70 -25.22 28.60
N GLY A 466 -13.52 -25.62 28.18
CA GLY A 466 -12.51 -26.19 29.07
C GLY A 466 -11.94 -27.56 28.69
N LEU A 467 -12.11 -28.04 27.45
CA LEU A 467 -11.27 -29.10 26.92
C LEU A 467 -9.80 -28.66 26.94
N ASP A 468 -8.94 -29.54 27.39
CA ASP A 468 -7.47 -29.40 27.34
C ASP A 468 -6.83 -28.22 28.08
N GLY A 469 -7.51 -27.61 29.06
CA GLY A 469 -6.89 -26.63 29.95
C GLY A 469 -6.85 -25.19 29.50
N LEU A 470 -7.08 -24.85 28.21
CA LEU A 470 -7.22 -23.48 27.72
C LEU A 470 -8.69 -23.04 27.71
N ARG A 471 -8.89 -21.76 28.01
CA ARG A 471 -10.20 -21.10 27.94
C ARG A 471 -10.11 -19.88 27.03
N PHE A 472 -11.02 -19.80 26.06
CA PHE A 472 -11.15 -18.70 25.14
C PHE A 472 -12.40 -17.89 25.50
N ARG A 473 -12.22 -16.59 25.81
CA ARG A 473 -13.32 -15.67 26.06
C ARG A 473 -13.29 -14.59 24.98
N GLU A 474 -14.27 -14.58 24.09
CA GLU A 474 -14.41 -13.53 23.10
C GLU A 474 -14.61 -12.17 23.80
N VAL A 475 -13.78 -11.19 23.46
CA VAL A 475 -13.80 -9.84 24.02
C VAL A 475 -14.13 -8.79 22.98
N TRP A 476 -13.95 -9.10 21.69
CA TRP A 476 -14.24 -8.20 20.61
C TRP A 476 -14.49 -8.96 19.30
N ARG A 477 -15.33 -8.39 18.42
CA ARG A 477 -15.62 -8.93 17.09
C ARG A 477 -15.88 -7.82 16.09
N HIS A 478 -15.33 -7.97 14.88
CA HIS A 478 -15.56 -7.10 13.73
C HIS A 478 -16.07 -7.92 12.54
N ARG A 479 -17.21 -7.50 11.97
CA ARG A 479 -17.88 -8.30 10.91
C ARG A 479 -17.34 -8.04 9.49
N GLN A 480 -16.71 -6.88 9.27
CA GLN A 480 -16.18 -6.48 7.96
C GLN A 480 -14.73 -6.93 7.84
N HIS A 481 -14.53 -8.25 7.79
CA HIS A 481 -13.22 -8.86 7.59
C HIS A 481 -13.36 -10.13 6.78
N LEU A 482 -12.50 -10.29 5.78
CA LEU A 482 -12.26 -11.50 5.01
C LEU A 482 -10.75 -11.69 4.87
N ASN A 483 -10.28 -12.89 5.09
CA ASN A 483 -8.96 -13.29 4.66
C ASN A 483 -9.08 -13.96 3.29
N LEU A 484 -8.62 -13.29 2.23
CA LEU A 484 -8.68 -13.83 0.86
C LEU A 484 -7.65 -14.94 0.64
N ASP A 485 -6.57 -14.97 1.45
CA ASP A 485 -5.57 -16.03 1.38
C ASP A 485 -6.10 -17.38 1.89
N ASP A 486 -7.22 -17.35 2.66
CA ASP A 486 -7.95 -18.57 3.08
C ASP A 486 -8.82 -19.18 1.97
N LEU A 487 -8.89 -18.57 0.78
CA LEU A 487 -9.61 -19.11 -0.38
C LEU A 487 -8.82 -20.22 -1.07
N ASP A 488 -8.40 -21.22 -0.30
CA ASP A 488 -7.83 -22.44 -0.85
C ASP A 488 -8.94 -23.42 -1.24
N PHE A 489 -9.14 -23.54 -2.55
CA PHE A 489 -10.15 -24.42 -3.11
C PHE A 489 -9.70 -25.87 -3.23
N ALA A 490 -8.43 -26.17 -2.99
CA ALA A 490 -7.88 -27.50 -3.15
C ALA A 490 -8.26 -28.44 -2.00
N GLU A 491 -8.30 -27.92 -0.76
CA GLU A 491 -8.61 -28.73 0.42
C GLU A 491 -10.11 -29.03 0.58
N ASP A 492 -10.94 -27.98 0.57
CA ASP A 492 -12.38 -28.07 0.92
C ASP A 492 -13.30 -28.12 -0.32
N GLY A 493 -12.76 -27.85 -1.50
CA GLY A 493 -13.53 -27.61 -2.72
C GLY A 493 -14.20 -26.22 -2.73
N VAL A 494 -14.64 -25.80 -3.90
CA VAL A 494 -15.09 -24.41 -4.15
C VAL A 494 -16.24 -23.97 -3.23
N TRP A 495 -17.28 -24.79 -3.11
CA TRP A 495 -18.48 -24.40 -2.37
C TRP A 495 -18.27 -24.32 -0.86
N ASN A 496 -17.57 -25.28 -0.29
CA ASN A 496 -17.29 -25.30 1.15
C ASN A 496 -16.34 -24.16 1.54
N THR A 497 -15.32 -23.87 0.72
CA THR A 497 -14.41 -22.75 0.93
C THR A 497 -15.17 -21.41 0.90
N ILE A 498 -16.02 -21.18 -0.09
CA ILE A 498 -16.85 -19.97 -0.16
C ILE A 498 -17.75 -19.86 1.07
N LYS A 499 -18.44 -20.94 1.46
CA LYS A 499 -19.30 -20.97 2.64
C LYS A 499 -18.52 -20.69 3.93
N ARG A 500 -17.31 -21.24 4.06
CA ARG A 500 -16.42 -21.01 5.21
C ARG A 500 -15.93 -19.57 5.24
N VAL A 501 -15.30 -19.08 4.18
CA VAL A 501 -14.65 -17.76 4.17
C VAL A 501 -15.67 -16.63 4.10
N ILE A 502 -16.65 -16.68 3.19
CA ILE A 502 -17.62 -15.59 3.02
C ILE A 502 -18.77 -15.71 4.03
N GLY A 503 -19.25 -16.92 4.29
CA GLY A 503 -20.35 -17.15 5.23
C GLY A 503 -19.99 -16.87 6.68
N ARG A 504 -18.76 -17.15 7.06
CA ARG A 504 -18.22 -16.89 8.40
C ARG A 504 -17.30 -15.65 8.45
N ARG A 505 -17.56 -14.67 7.60
CA ARG A 505 -16.78 -13.44 7.56
C ARG A 505 -16.73 -12.74 8.92
N GLY A 506 -15.59 -12.22 9.26
CA GLY A 506 -15.33 -11.46 10.48
C GLY A 506 -13.98 -11.82 11.10
N MET A 507 -13.57 -11.01 12.05
CA MET A 507 -12.40 -11.21 12.89
C MET A 507 -12.82 -11.09 14.33
N ALA A 508 -12.29 -11.93 15.20
CA ALA A 508 -12.55 -11.86 16.62
C ALA A 508 -11.26 -11.86 17.42
N ILE A 509 -11.34 -11.33 18.63
CA ILE A 509 -10.28 -11.30 19.62
C ILE A 509 -10.76 -12.06 20.85
N TRP A 510 -9.99 -13.05 21.24
CA TRP A 510 -10.25 -13.85 22.42
C TRP A 510 -9.16 -13.61 23.46
N ARG A 511 -9.58 -13.38 24.70
CA ARG A 511 -8.68 -13.49 25.84
C ARG A 511 -8.48 -14.97 26.15
N VAL A 512 -7.22 -15.40 26.19
CA VAL A 512 -6.83 -16.80 26.39
C VAL A 512 -6.28 -16.95 27.82
N THR A 513 -6.85 -17.89 28.58
CA THR A 513 -6.38 -18.25 29.94
C THR A 513 -6.21 -19.74 30.05
N LYS A 514 -5.34 -20.19 30.96
CA LYS A 514 -5.20 -21.60 31.28
C LYS A 514 -5.55 -21.86 32.75
N SER A 515 -6.10 -23.03 33.01
CA SER A 515 -6.35 -23.47 34.40
C SER A 515 -5.02 -23.89 35.01
N CYS A 516 -4.56 -23.15 36.02
CA CYS A 516 -3.41 -23.55 36.82
C CYS A 516 -3.90 -24.14 38.16
N LYS A 517 -3.28 -25.24 38.57
CA LYS A 517 -3.55 -25.89 39.85
C LYS A 517 -3.02 -25.07 41.01
#